data_9be039cb456467ca3776a44aed4dd2fb
#
_entry.id   9be039cb456467ca3776a44aed4dd2fb
#
_cell.length_a   1.000
_cell.length_b   1.000
_cell.length_c   1.000
_cell.angle_alpha   90.00
_cell.angle_beta   90.00
_cell.angle_gamma   90.00
#
_symmetry.space_group_name_H-M   'P 1'
#
loop_
_entity.id
_entity.type
_entity.pdbx_description
1 polymer ?
#
loop_
_entity_poly.entity_id
_entity_poly.type
_entity_poly.pdbx_seq_one_letter_code
_entity_poly.pdbx_strand_id
1 'polypeptide(L)'
;MTAGISPGSRLLELYAMLLFNDREYSLTELSSRLQCSKQTVLRLVTDLDEGGTGIERVAKGNRSFYRIPRARRPRATLPLTDDELEVLLMCRAFTSHLLGREHFTAAMRAVDKTAKLHQGGRDPDRSAFGVYRPGVIDYTPHYGNLSTLVQGLERHRVCEVAYRRLQDKEPKVFRIKPLKIFSHHETIYVHARYAKMPDQVFKNPGYDPLFALHRFAGVALTDTPFKPVTDYDFDKVFNKHFGVIKGKTFKVKAELWGWAANFTAERKLNPDQTIRQKKDGRIEVGFTSTSEPEVMAWILSLGSSARLLAPKALVERLKTELSEAVNNYK
;
A
#
# COMPACT_ATOMS: atom_id res chain seq x y z
N MET A 1 11.40 -37.82 3.23
CA MET A 1 12.78 -37.66 2.67
C MET A 1 13.00 -36.19 2.44
N THR A 2 13.75 -35.52 3.29
CA THR A 2 14.14 -34.12 3.10
C THR A 2 15.17 -34.08 1.98
N ALA A 3 14.83 -33.46 0.87
CA ALA A 3 15.74 -33.24 -0.25
C ALA A 3 16.95 -32.46 0.29
N GLY A 4 18.13 -33.08 0.32
CA GLY A 4 19.35 -32.46 0.81
C GLY A 4 19.72 -31.27 -0.07
N ILE A 5 20.01 -30.14 0.55
CA ILE A 5 20.48 -28.91 -0.13
C ILE A 5 21.70 -29.28 -0.97
N SER A 6 21.69 -28.98 -2.28
CA SER A 6 22.79 -29.32 -3.19
C SER A 6 24.08 -28.55 -2.81
N PRO A 7 25.28 -29.09 -3.13
CA PRO A 7 26.53 -28.38 -2.89
C PRO A 7 26.57 -26.98 -3.53
N GLY A 8 26.04 -26.86 -4.74
CA GLY A 8 25.96 -25.58 -5.45
C GLY A 8 25.05 -24.56 -4.74
N SER A 9 23.91 -25.02 -4.21
CA SER A 9 23.00 -24.16 -3.43
C SER A 9 23.68 -23.65 -2.15
N ARG A 10 24.44 -24.50 -1.45
CA ARG A 10 25.20 -24.08 -0.26
C ARG A 10 26.32 -23.08 -0.59
N LEU A 11 26.97 -23.25 -1.74
CA LEU A 11 28.01 -22.32 -2.21
C LEU A 11 27.41 -20.93 -2.47
N LEU A 12 26.26 -20.86 -3.17
CA LEU A 12 25.56 -19.62 -3.45
C LEU A 12 25.05 -18.97 -2.16
N GLU A 13 24.52 -19.74 -1.21
CA GLU A 13 24.05 -19.23 0.08
C GLU A 13 25.21 -18.66 0.91
N LEU A 14 26.35 -19.37 0.98
CA LEU A 14 27.55 -18.88 1.64
C LEU A 14 28.02 -17.57 1.01
N TYR A 15 28.12 -17.53 -0.31
CA TYR A 15 28.51 -16.33 -1.04
C TYR A 15 27.58 -15.15 -0.77
N ALA A 16 26.27 -15.36 -0.86
CA ALA A 16 25.28 -14.36 -0.56
C ALA A 16 25.39 -13.84 0.88
N MET A 17 25.57 -14.74 1.86
CA MET A 17 25.76 -14.35 3.26
C MET A 17 26.98 -13.44 3.45
N LEU A 18 28.11 -13.77 2.85
CA LEU A 18 29.35 -13.00 2.99
C LEU A 18 29.31 -11.70 2.16
N LEU A 19 28.62 -11.70 1.02
CA LEU A 19 28.53 -10.56 0.12
C LEU A 19 27.59 -9.47 0.66
N PHE A 20 26.40 -9.85 1.13
CA PHE A 20 25.34 -8.90 1.46
C PHE A 20 25.31 -8.46 2.93
N ASN A 21 26.12 -9.08 3.81
CA ASN A 21 26.19 -8.70 5.21
C ASN A 21 27.56 -8.09 5.56
N ASP A 22 27.53 -6.98 6.29
CA ASP A 22 28.74 -6.27 6.74
C ASP A 22 29.36 -6.85 8.02
N ARG A 23 29.05 -8.08 8.36
CA ARG A 23 29.55 -8.72 9.58
C ARG A 23 30.47 -9.90 9.26
N GLU A 24 31.25 -10.27 10.24
CA GLU A 24 32.09 -11.46 10.22
C GLU A 24 31.29 -12.66 10.74
N TYR A 25 31.49 -13.80 10.12
CA TYR A 25 30.83 -15.04 10.50
C TYR A 25 31.86 -16.04 11.03
N SER A 26 31.60 -16.64 12.18
CA SER A 26 32.42 -17.75 12.68
C SER A 26 32.15 -19.03 11.89
N LEU A 27 33.13 -19.92 11.86
CA LEU A 27 32.99 -21.23 11.21
C LEU A 27 31.80 -22.05 11.79
N THR A 28 31.55 -21.93 13.11
CA THR A 28 30.42 -22.59 13.76
C THR A 28 29.08 -22.02 13.31
N GLU A 29 28.98 -20.71 13.19
CA GLU A 29 27.78 -20.04 12.70
C GLU A 29 27.47 -20.38 11.25
N LEU A 30 28.49 -20.37 10.38
CA LEU A 30 28.34 -20.79 8.98
C LEU A 30 27.89 -22.26 8.86
N SER A 31 28.51 -23.15 9.64
CA SER A 31 28.15 -24.57 9.69
C SER A 31 26.69 -24.80 10.08
N SER A 32 26.21 -24.06 11.10
CA SER A 32 24.83 -24.13 11.55
C SER A 32 23.84 -23.61 10.48
N ARG A 33 24.14 -22.47 9.88
CA ARG A 33 23.23 -21.84 8.88
C ARG A 33 23.16 -22.64 7.58
N LEU A 34 24.29 -23.13 7.09
CA LEU A 34 24.36 -23.93 5.86
C LEU A 34 23.99 -25.40 6.07
N GLN A 35 23.65 -25.78 7.29
CA GLN A 35 23.29 -27.15 7.67
C GLN A 35 24.31 -28.19 7.13
N CYS A 36 25.61 -27.91 7.36
CA CYS A 36 26.68 -28.80 6.91
C CYS A 36 27.86 -28.78 7.89
N SER A 37 28.81 -29.71 7.73
CA SER A 37 29.99 -29.81 8.60
C SER A 37 30.91 -28.61 8.44
N LYS A 38 31.69 -28.30 9.48
CA LYS A 38 32.71 -27.25 9.43
C LYS A 38 33.74 -27.48 8.32
N GLN A 39 34.06 -28.76 8.04
CA GLN A 39 34.96 -29.15 6.96
C GLN A 39 34.37 -28.82 5.58
N THR A 40 33.03 -29.04 5.42
CA THR A 40 32.32 -28.64 4.21
C THR A 40 32.36 -27.12 4.02
N VAL A 41 32.14 -26.36 5.09
CA VAL A 41 32.22 -24.89 5.03
C VAL A 41 33.62 -24.42 4.61
N LEU A 42 34.68 -25.02 5.17
CA LEU A 42 36.06 -24.67 4.79
C LEU A 42 36.31 -24.92 3.32
N ARG A 43 35.84 -26.06 2.77
CA ARG A 43 35.93 -26.33 1.34
C ARG A 43 35.21 -25.31 0.49
N LEU A 44 33.97 -24.98 0.85
CA LEU A 44 33.18 -23.95 0.16
C LEU A 44 33.82 -22.55 0.21
N VAL A 45 34.46 -22.19 1.34
CA VAL A 45 35.26 -20.96 1.45
C VAL A 45 36.46 -20.98 0.50
N THR A 46 37.17 -22.09 0.44
CA THR A 46 38.31 -22.26 -0.49
C THR A 46 37.84 -22.17 -1.93
N ASP A 47 36.78 -22.88 -2.30
CA ASP A 47 36.22 -22.86 -3.67
C ASP A 47 35.79 -21.42 -4.08
N LEU A 48 35.25 -20.63 -3.16
CA LEU A 48 34.91 -19.22 -3.42
C LEU A 48 36.13 -18.33 -3.52
N ASP A 49 37.14 -18.53 -2.69
CA ASP A 49 38.37 -17.71 -2.70
C ASP A 49 39.20 -17.96 -3.94
N GLU A 50 39.30 -19.22 -4.39
CA GLU A 50 39.92 -19.61 -5.68
C GLU A 50 39.14 -18.99 -6.85
N GLY A 51 37.83 -18.81 -6.73
CA GLY A 51 36.98 -18.07 -7.67
C GLY A 51 37.17 -16.54 -7.65
N GLY A 52 38.12 -16.01 -6.86
CA GLY A 52 38.45 -14.60 -6.84
C GLY A 52 37.49 -13.72 -6.04
N THR A 53 36.70 -14.30 -5.14
CA THR A 53 35.70 -13.54 -4.34
C THR A 53 36.30 -12.67 -3.24
N GLY A 54 37.61 -12.84 -2.94
CA GLY A 54 38.35 -12.03 -1.97
C GLY A 54 37.89 -12.19 -0.53
N ILE A 55 37.54 -13.41 -0.13
CA ILE A 55 37.19 -13.72 1.26
C ILE A 55 38.41 -13.50 2.16
N GLU A 56 38.19 -12.77 3.26
CA GLU A 56 39.17 -12.60 4.33
C GLU A 56 38.89 -13.52 5.49
N ARG A 57 39.91 -14.17 5.98
CA ARG A 57 39.92 -14.88 7.24
C ARG A 57 40.49 -13.98 8.32
N VAL A 58 39.70 -13.63 9.32
CA VAL A 58 40.09 -12.82 10.47
C VAL A 58 40.21 -13.72 11.69
N ALA A 59 41.40 -13.81 12.26
CA ALA A 59 41.64 -14.56 13.51
C ALA A 59 41.33 -13.66 14.71
N LYS A 60 40.47 -14.12 15.62
CA LYS A 60 40.16 -13.46 16.90
C LYS A 60 40.32 -14.49 18.02
N GLY A 61 41.45 -14.44 18.72
CA GLY A 61 41.82 -15.48 19.68
C GLY A 61 41.95 -16.85 18.98
N ASN A 62 41.33 -17.88 19.54
CA ASN A 62 41.31 -19.24 19.02
C ASN A 62 40.24 -19.48 17.94
N ARG A 63 39.58 -18.45 17.43
CA ARG A 63 38.48 -18.57 16.46
C ARG A 63 38.79 -17.86 15.16
N SER A 64 38.39 -18.47 14.06
CA SER A 64 38.46 -17.88 12.71
C SER A 64 37.06 -17.37 12.31
N PHE A 65 37.04 -16.16 11.79
CA PHE A 65 35.90 -15.50 11.22
C PHE A 65 36.11 -15.23 9.74
N TYR A 66 35.08 -15.26 8.95
CA TYR A 66 35.11 -15.09 7.51
C TYR A 66 34.21 -13.91 7.11
N ARG A 67 34.72 -13.10 6.18
CA ARG A 67 34.00 -11.96 5.59
C ARG A 67 34.50 -11.68 4.19
N ILE A 68 33.69 -10.97 3.39
CA ILE A 68 34.17 -10.28 2.19
C ILE A 68 34.27 -8.80 2.54
N PRO A 69 35.45 -8.17 2.57
CA PRO A 69 35.59 -6.74 2.82
C PRO A 69 34.87 -5.91 1.77
N ARG A 70 34.29 -4.79 2.17
CA ARG A 70 33.57 -3.89 1.25
C ARG A 70 34.40 -3.51 0.02
N ALA A 71 35.72 -3.28 0.21
CA ALA A 71 36.62 -2.91 -0.88
C ALA A 71 36.84 -4.03 -1.90
N ARG A 72 36.65 -5.30 -1.50
CA ARG A 72 36.87 -6.48 -2.38
C ARG A 72 35.57 -7.10 -2.87
N ARG A 73 34.41 -6.58 -2.44
CA ARG A 73 33.16 -7.08 -2.96
C ARG A 73 33.08 -6.75 -4.44
N PRO A 74 32.83 -7.75 -5.30
CA PRO A 74 32.42 -7.44 -6.64
C PRO A 74 31.22 -6.51 -6.52
N ARG A 75 31.22 -5.43 -7.24
CA ARG A 75 30.03 -4.57 -7.32
C ARG A 75 28.92 -5.45 -7.88
N ALA A 76 28.14 -6.08 -7.00
CA ALA A 76 26.93 -6.75 -7.40
C ALA A 76 26.03 -5.64 -7.96
N THR A 77 26.05 -5.48 -9.25
CA THR A 77 25.16 -4.56 -9.95
C THR A 77 23.83 -5.28 -10.09
N LEU A 78 22.80 -4.75 -9.47
CA LEU A 78 21.45 -5.10 -9.87
C LEU A 78 21.30 -4.61 -11.32
N PRO A 79 20.79 -5.45 -12.24
CA PRO A 79 20.56 -5.07 -13.62
C PRO A 79 19.31 -4.16 -13.72
N LEU A 80 19.33 -3.05 -12.99
CA LEU A 80 18.32 -2.00 -13.08
C LEU A 80 18.84 -0.94 -14.04
N THR A 81 17.98 -0.50 -14.94
CA THR A 81 18.23 0.66 -15.77
C THR A 81 18.08 1.95 -14.94
N ASP A 82 18.63 3.05 -15.45
CA ASP A 82 18.44 4.38 -14.84
C ASP A 82 16.94 4.73 -14.71
N ASP A 83 16.15 4.40 -15.72
CA ASP A 83 14.70 4.66 -15.74
C ASP A 83 13.96 3.84 -14.68
N GLU A 84 14.32 2.58 -14.48
CA GLU A 84 13.70 1.73 -13.44
C GLU A 84 14.01 2.25 -12.04
N LEU A 85 15.24 2.70 -11.79
CA LEU A 85 15.62 3.31 -10.54
C LEU A 85 14.86 4.64 -10.31
N GLU A 86 14.73 5.46 -11.35
CA GLU A 86 13.99 6.73 -11.28
C GLU A 86 12.51 6.51 -10.94
N VAL A 87 11.87 5.53 -11.57
CA VAL A 87 10.49 5.13 -11.25
C VAL A 87 10.35 4.66 -9.79
N LEU A 88 11.31 3.88 -9.27
CA LEU A 88 11.31 3.48 -7.86
C LEU A 88 11.44 4.67 -6.90
N LEU A 89 12.30 5.64 -7.21
CA LEU A 89 12.45 6.88 -6.43
C LEU A 89 11.17 7.72 -6.47
N MET A 90 10.51 7.82 -7.63
CA MET A 90 9.22 8.49 -7.80
C MET A 90 8.12 7.82 -6.98
N CYS A 91 7.97 6.50 -7.09
CA CYS A 91 7.01 5.73 -6.29
C CYS A 91 7.22 5.94 -4.79
N ARG A 92 8.48 5.91 -4.34
CA ARG A 92 8.86 6.20 -2.95
C ARG A 92 8.38 7.57 -2.50
N ALA A 93 8.67 8.61 -3.29
CA ALA A 93 8.30 9.97 -2.95
C ALA A 93 6.78 10.13 -2.85
N PHE A 94 6.03 9.66 -3.86
CA PHE A 94 4.58 9.84 -3.94
C PHE A 94 3.78 9.01 -2.92
N THR A 95 4.34 7.90 -2.42
CA THR A 95 3.68 7.06 -1.41
C THR A 95 4.17 7.32 0.02
N SER A 96 5.12 8.20 0.21
CA SER A 96 5.78 8.44 1.51
C SER A 96 4.81 8.80 2.64
N HIS A 97 3.74 9.51 2.34
CA HIS A 97 2.74 9.96 3.31
C HIS A 97 1.75 8.85 3.72
N LEU A 98 1.62 7.79 2.92
CA LEU A 98 0.71 6.66 3.19
C LEU A 98 1.34 5.57 4.05
N LEU A 99 2.68 5.48 4.09
CA LEU A 99 3.36 4.32 4.66
C LEU A 99 3.59 4.40 6.18
N GLY A 100 3.45 5.57 6.80
CA GLY A 100 3.91 5.78 8.18
C GLY A 100 5.44 5.68 8.30
N ARG A 101 5.99 6.17 9.41
CA ARG A 101 7.46 6.32 9.58
C ARG A 101 8.22 4.99 9.43
N GLU A 102 7.74 3.92 10.03
CA GLU A 102 8.48 2.64 10.05
C GLU A 102 8.50 1.95 8.70
N HIS A 103 7.35 1.84 8.03
CA HIS A 103 7.25 1.28 6.68
C HIS A 103 8.00 2.13 5.67
N PHE A 104 7.88 3.44 5.78
CA PHE A 104 8.63 4.35 4.93
C PHE A 104 10.15 4.16 5.12
N THR A 105 10.63 4.03 6.37
CA THR A 105 12.04 3.75 6.65
C THR A 105 12.50 2.40 6.08
N ALA A 106 11.65 1.38 6.14
CA ALA A 106 11.96 0.08 5.53
C ALA A 106 12.03 0.16 3.99
N ALA A 107 11.07 0.85 3.36
CA ALA A 107 11.06 1.12 1.92
C ALA A 107 12.27 1.96 1.50
N MET A 108 12.61 3.00 2.29
CA MET A 108 13.83 3.81 2.10
C MET A 108 15.06 2.94 2.06
N ARG A 109 15.27 2.09 3.08
CA ARG A 109 16.43 1.18 3.12
C ARG A 109 16.50 0.24 1.93
N ALA A 110 15.36 -0.24 1.43
CA ALA A 110 15.32 -1.11 0.26
C ALA A 110 15.75 -0.34 -1.00
N VAL A 111 15.18 0.84 -1.25
CA VAL A 111 15.53 1.69 -2.39
C VAL A 111 16.98 2.18 -2.30
N ASP A 112 17.48 2.54 -1.10
CA ASP A 112 18.87 2.95 -0.90
C ASP A 112 19.85 1.82 -1.20
N LYS A 113 19.52 0.59 -0.79
CA LYS A 113 20.34 -0.58 -1.17
C LYS A 113 20.37 -0.76 -2.69
N THR A 114 19.21 -0.65 -3.33
CA THR A 114 19.06 -0.75 -4.78
C THR A 114 19.87 0.34 -5.50
N ALA A 115 19.74 1.60 -5.08
CA ALA A 115 20.48 2.73 -5.64
C ALA A 115 22.00 2.61 -5.48
N LYS A 116 22.48 2.07 -4.33
CA LYS A 116 23.91 1.82 -4.09
C LYS A 116 24.49 0.69 -4.94
N LEU A 117 23.64 -0.25 -5.36
CA LEU A 117 24.03 -1.37 -6.23
C LEU A 117 23.93 -0.99 -7.73
N HIS A 118 23.37 0.17 -8.03
CA HIS A 118 23.29 0.70 -9.40
C HIS A 118 24.63 1.26 -9.85
N GLN A 119 25.01 1.03 -11.11
CA GLN A 119 26.32 1.42 -11.65
C GLN A 119 26.58 2.94 -11.65
N GLY A 120 25.54 3.76 -11.70
CA GLY A 120 25.60 5.21 -11.74
C GLY A 120 25.83 5.92 -10.39
N GLY A 121 25.74 5.20 -9.26
CA GLY A 121 25.99 5.75 -7.92
C GLY A 121 25.09 6.94 -7.58
N ARG A 122 23.82 6.95 -8.02
CA ARG A 122 22.85 8.02 -7.70
C ARG A 122 22.63 8.11 -6.19
N ASP A 123 22.67 9.34 -5.69
CA ASP A 123 22.31 9.66 -4.32
C ASP A 123 20.78 9.68 -4.18
N PRO A 124 20.17 8.72 -3.45
CA PRO A 124 18.72 8.67 -3.30
C PRO A 124 18.14 9.87 -2.54
N ASP A 125 18.96 10.62 -1.79
CA ASP A 125 18.54 11.80 -1.06
C ASP A 125 18.41 13.04 -1.97
N ARG A 126 18.99 13.00 -3.17
CA ARG A 126 18.83 14.02 -4.22
C ARG A 126 17.67 13.72 -5.16
N SER A 127 16.57 13.18 -4.65
CA SER A 127 15.38 12.94 -5.46
C SER A 127 14.78 14.24 -5.99
N ALA A 128 14.53 14.28 -7.30
CA ALA A 128 13.79 15.36 -7.95
C ALA A 128 12.30 15.35 -7.61
N PHE A 129 11.82 14.33 -6.92
CA PHE A 129 10.41 14.07 -6.66
C PHE A 129 10.01 14.48 -5.24
N GLY A 130 8.86 15.11 -5.13
CA GLY A 130 8.24 15.48 -3.87
C GLY A 130 6.74 15.21 -3.86
N VAL A 131 6.12 15.25 -2.69
CA VAL A 131 4.66 15.16 -2.52
C VAL A 131 4.18 16.34 -1.70
N TYR A 132 3.13 17.00 -2.18
CA TYR A 132 2.40 18.00 -1.40
C TYR A 132 1.40 17.28 -0.48
N ARG A 133 1.37 17.66 0.81
CA ARG A 133 0.61 16.97 1.85
C ARG A 133 -0.34 17.93 2.55
N PRO A 134 -1.52 18.23 1.98
CA PRO A 134 -2.47 19.18 2.57
C PRO A 134 -3.15 18.69 3.85
N GLY A 135 -3.23 17.37 4.06
CA GLY A 135 -3.86 16.79 5.24
C GLY A 135 -3.45 15.34 5.41
N VAL A 136 -2.46 15.08 6.28
CA VAL A 136 -1.88 13.73 6.47
C VAL A 136 -2.44 13.06 7.69
N ILE A 137 -2.85 11.80 7.55
CA ILE A 137 -3.12 10.91 8.67
C ILE A 137 -1.80 10.24 9.05
N ASP A 138 -1.38 10.37 10.32
CA ASP A 138 -0.22 9.62 10.81
C ASP A 138 -0.59 8.15 11.00
N TYR A 139 -0.07 7.30 10.14
CA TYR A 139 -0.26 5.85 10.21
C TYR A 139 0.74 5.14 11.10
N THR A 140 1.71 5.83 11.68
CA THR A 140 2.73 5.24 12.57
C THR A 140 2.11 4.43 13.70
N PRO A 141 1.10 4.92 14.47
CA PRO A 141 0.47 4.15 15.54
C PRO A 141 -0.40 2.99 15.03
N HIS A 142 -0.73 2.96 13.75
CA HIS A 142 -1.62 1.97 13.14
C HIS A 142 -0.89 0.83 12.40
N TYR A 143 0.44 0.82 12.47
CA TYR A 143 1.29 -0.16 11.81
C TYR A 143 0.95 -1.61 12.18
N GLY A 144 0.78 -1.89 13.50
CA GLY A 144 0.42 -3.23 13.97
C GLY A 144 -0.92 -3.70 13.40
N ASN A 145 -1.92 -2.82 13.39
CA ASN A 145 -3.22 -3.12 12.81
C ASN A 145 -3.12 -3.41 11.30
N LEU A 146 -2.37 -2.60 10.56
CA LEU A 146 -2.14 -2.80 9.13
C LEU A 146 -1.46 -4.15 8.86
N SER A 147 -0.38 -4.46 9.57
CA SER A 147 0.36 -5.72 9.43
C SER A 147 -0.52 -6.94 9.71
N THR A 148 -1.35 -6.87 10.76
CA THR A 148 -2.28 -7.95 11.10
C THR A 148 -3.37 -8.12 10.04
N LEU A 149 -3.90 -7.03 9.47
CA LEU A 149 -4.88 -7.08 8.38
C LEU A 149 -4.28 -7.66 7.09
N VAL A 150 -3.03 -7.31 6.77
CA VAL A 150 -2.30 -7.90 5.63
C VAL A 150 -2.14 -9.41 5.83
N GLN A 151 -1.71 -9.86 7.03
CA GLN A 151 -1.62 -11.28 7.34
C GLN A 151 -2.97 -11.99 7.24
N GLY A 152 -4.05 -11.36 7.73
CA GLY A 152 -5.40 -11.88 7.61
C GLY A 152 -5.84 -12.07 6.16
N LEU A 153 -5.49 -11.12 5.30
CA LEU A 153 -5.76 -11.17 3.87
C LEU A 153 -4.95 -12.27 3.17
N GLU A 154 -3.63 -12.31 3.38
CA GLU A 154 -2.72 -13.25 2.73
C GLU A 154 -2.96 -14.71 3.17
N ARG A 155 -3.22 -14.90 4.48
CA ARG A 155 -3.44 -16.24 5.06
C ARG A 155 -4.90 -16.67 5.05
N HIS A 156 -5.81 -15.85 4.53
CA HIS A 156 -7.25 -16.06 4.53
C HIS A 156 -7.79 -16.38 5.94
N ARG A 157 -7.41 -15.53 6.91
CA ARG A 157 -7.83 -15.66 8.31
C ARG A 157 -8.76 -14.52 8.70
N VAL A 158 -9.81 -14.88 9.45
CA VAL A 158 -10.72 -13.90 10.05
C VAL A 158 -9.95 -13.05 11.05
N CYS A 159 -10.18 -11.74 11.00
CA CYS A 159 -9.65 -10.78 11.97
C CYS A 159 -10.77 -10.38 12.94
N GLU A 160 -10.47 -10.38 14.22
CA GLU A 160 -11.28 -9.72 15.24
C GLU A 160 -10.81 -8.27 15.38
N VAL A 161 -11.73 -7.35 15.30
CA VAL A 161 -11.40 -5.92 15.21
C VAL A 161 -12.21 -5.10 16.23
N ALA A 162 -11.54 -4.14 16.85
CA ALA A 162 -12.16 -3.06 17.60
C ALA A 162 -12.15 -1.81 16.73
N TYR A 163 -13.32 -1.35 16.28
CA TYR A 163 -13.45 -0.24 15.33
C TYR A 163 -14.36 0.86 15.84
N ARG A 164 -13.91 2.11 15.78
CA ARG A 164 -14.66 3.29 16.19
C ARG A 164 -15.11 4.09 14.97
N ARG A 165 -16.41 4.10 14.70
CA ARG A 165 -17.01 5.00 13.70
C ARG A 165 -16.96 6.44 14.16
N LEU A 166 -17.10 7.39 13.24
CA LEU A 166 -17.11 8.84 13.58
C LEU A 166 -18.14 9.20 14.67
N GLN A 167 -19.28 8.52 14.67
CA GLN A 167 -20.42 8.80 15.57
C GLN A 167 -20.38 7.95 16.84
N ASP A 168 -19.52 6.94 16.91
CA ASP A 168 -19.44 6.05 18.08
C ASP A 168 -18.53 6.67 19.14
N LYS A 169 -18.98 6.66 20.41
CA LYS A 169 -18.15 7.08 21.55
C LYS A 169 -17.06 6.06 21.84
N GLU A 170 -17.41 4.78 21.76
CA GLU A 170 -16.51 3.66 22.07
C GLU A 170 -16.32 2.74 20.85
N PRO A 171 -15.19 2.06 20.73
CA PRO A 171 -14.97 1.07 19.68
C PRO A 171 -15.93 -0.12 19.85
N LYS A 172 -16.47 -0.61 18.74
CA LYS A 172 -17.26 -1.86 18.70
C LYS A 172 -16.41 -3.01 18.22
N VAL A 173 -16.56 -4.15 18.89
CA VAL A 173 -15.80 -5.38 18.57
C VAL A 173 -16.66 -6.26 17.67
N PHE A 174 -16.08 -6.71 16.55
CA PHE A 174 -16.69 -7.65 15.63
C PHE A 174 -15.62 -8.36 14.79
N ARG A 175 -16.03 -9.33 13.98
CA ARG A 175 -15.12 -10.10 13.12
C ARG A 175 -15.32 -9.76 11.67
N ILE A 176 -14.20 -9.70 10.93
CA ILE A 176 -14.17 -9.42 9.50
C ILE A 176 -13.28 -10.41 8.74
N LYS A 177 -13.61 -10.59 7.47
CA LYS A 177 -12.80 -11.23 6.44
C LYS A 177 -12.22 -10.11 5.57
N PRO A 178 -10.97 -9.72 5.69
CA PRO A 178 -10.40 -8.68 4.84
C PRO A 178 -10.38 -9.14 3.38
N LEU A 179 -10.78 -8.27 2.46
CA LEU A 179 -10.87 -8.52 1.01
C LEU A 179 -9.83 -7.73 0.22
N LYS A 180 -9.63 -6.45 0.58
CA LYS A 180 -8.69 -5.56 -0.09
C LYS A 180 -8.29 -4.41 0.82
N ILE A 181 -7.04 -3.99 0.73
CA ILE A 181 -6.52 -2.76 1.34
C ILE A 181 -6.13 -1.83 0.19
N PHE A 182 -6.55 -0.58 0.25
CA PHE A 182 -6.29 0.40 -0.80
C PHE A 182 -6.27 1.83 -0.24
N SER A 183 -5.71 2.77 -1.00
CA SER A 183 -5.71 4.19 -0.64
C SER A 183 -6.70 4.97 -1.50
N HIS A 184 -7.33 5.97 -0.90
CA HIS A 184 -8.17 6.95 -1.58
C HIS A 184 -8.15 8.27 -0.80
N HIS A 185 -7.88 9.39 -1.48
CA HIS A 185 -7.74 10.71 -0.83
C HIS A 185 -6.92 10.66 0.46
N GLU A 186 -5.69 10.11 0.36
CA GLU A 186 -4.71 10.00 1.45
C GLU A 186 -5.16 9.18 2.67
N THR A 187 -6.30 8.50 2.53
CA THR A 187 -6.79 7.58 3.54
C THR A 187 -6.60 6.13 3.09
N ILE A 188 -6.02 5.31 3.97
CA ILE A 188 -5.95 3.86 3.76
C ILE A 188 -7.27 3.25 4.22
N TYR A 189 -7.90 2.51 3.31
CA TYR A 189 -9.14 1.80 3.53
C TYR A 189 -8.95 0.29 3.51
N VAL A 190 -9.78 -0.39 4.28
CA VAL A 190 -9.90 -1.84 4.32
C VAL A 190 -11.32 -2.20 3.91
N HIS A 191 -11.47 -2.83 2.76
CA HIS A 191 -12.72 -3.43 2.34
C HIS A 191 -12.78 -4.84 2.89
N ALA A 192 -13.88 -5.22 3.53
CA ALA A 192 -14.00 -6.49 4.21
C ALA A 192 -15.44 -6.98 4.20
N ARG A 193 -15.64 -8.25 4.51
CA ARG A 193 -16.94 -8.87 4.77
C ARG A 193 -17.08 -9.17 6.26
N TYR A 194 -18.24 -8.95 6.84
CA TYR A 194 -18.48 -9.36 8.22
C TYR A 194 -18.35 -10.88 8.37
N ALA A 195 -17.83 -11.33 9.50
CA ALA A 195 -17.73 -12.73 9.88
C ALA A 195 -18.50 -12.99 11.18
N LYS A 196 -18.88 -14.25 11.38
CA LYS A 196 -19.60 -14.70 12.59
C LYS A 196 -18.71 -14.53 13.84
N MET A 197 -19.25 -13.95 14.89
CA MET A 197 -18.67 -14.01 16.23
C MET A 197 -18.96 -15.42 16.84
N PRO A 198 -18.07 -15.93 17.72
CA PRO A 198 -18.22 -17.29 18.25
C PRO A 198 -19.59 -17.54 18.90
N ASP A 199 -20.03 -16.64 19.75
CA ASP A 199 -21.20 -16.84 20.63
C ASP A 199 -22.41 -16.02 20.18
N GLN A 200 -22.49 -15.60 18.93
CA GLN A 200 -23.57 -14.76 18.42
C GLN A 200 -24.19 -15.35 17.16
N VAL A 201 -25.51 -15.15 17.01
CA VAL A 201 -26.21 -15.44 15.77
C VAL A 201 -25.74 -14.46 14.70
N PHE A 202 -25.14 -14.97 13.63
CA PHE A 202 -24.67 -14.13 12.54
C PHE A 202 -25.81 -13.73 11.62
N LYS A 203 -26.10 -12.43 11.59
CA LYS A 203 -27.01 -11.85 10.61
C LYS A 203 -26.17 -11.11 9.57
N ASN A 204 -26.12 -11.62 8.34
CA ASN A 204 -25.43 -10.96 7.24
C ASN A 204 -26.14 -9.62 6.92
N PRO A 205 -25.46 -8.48 6.97
CA PRO A 205 -26.08 -7.18 6.67
C PRO A 205 -26.36 -6.99 5.17
N GLY A 206 -25.92 -7.89 4.30
CA GLY A 206 -26.14 -7.82 2.85
C GLY A 206 -25.21 -6.85 2.09
N TYR A 207 -24.20 -6.31 2.77
CA TYR A 207 -23.18 -5.46 2.16
C TYR A 207 -21.81 -5.72 2.78
N ASP A 208 -20.78 -5.44 2.01
CA ASP A 208 -19.38 -5.52 2.45
C ASP A 208 -18.94 -4.12 2.93
N PRO A 209 -18.55 -3.96 4.22
CA PRO A 209 -18.21 -2.66 4.79
C PRO A 209 -16.85 -2.15 4.34
N LEU A 210 -16.72 -0.82 4.34
CA LEU A 210 -15.47 -0.11 4.13
C LEU A 210 -15.04 0.54 5.44
N PHE A 211 -13.81 0.25 5.86
CA PHE A 211 -13.21 0.72 7.09
C PHE A 211 -12.01 1.62 6.82
N ALA A 212 -11.92 2.77 7.47
CA ALA A 212 -10.71 3.58 7.46
C ALA A 212 -9.70 3.02 8.47
N LEU A 213 -8.46 2.73 8.01
CA LEU A 213 -7.44 2.05 8.81
C LEU A 213 -7.15 2.74 10.15
N HIS A 214 -7.07 4.06 10.16
CA HIS A 214 -6.77 4.86 11.36
C HIS A 214 -7.86 4.83 12.45
N ARG A 215 -9.01 4.22 12.18
CA ARG A 215 -10.12 4.07 13.13
C ARG A 215 -10.16 2.70 13.81
N PHE A 216 -9.27 1.80 13.46
CA PHE A 216 -9.11 0.55 14.21
C PHE A 216 -8.37 0.84 15.52
N ALA A 217 -9.06 0.64 16.63
CA ALA A 217 -8.44 0.67 17.97
C ALA A 217 -7.60 -0.58 18.22
N GLY A 218 -7.94 -1.70 17.58
CA GLY A 218 -7.19 -2.94 17.63
C GLY A 218 -7.61 -3.93 16.56
N VAL A 219 -6.68 -4.77 16.14
CA VAL A 219 -6.89 -5.88 15.20
C VAL A 219 -6.13 -7.10 15.70
N ALA A 220 -6.82 -8.23 15.85
CA ALA A 220 -6.23 -9.51 16.21
C ALA A 220 -6.52 -10.56 15.12
N LEU A 221 -5.49 -11.31 14.75
CA LEU A 221 -5.65 -12.44 13.85
C LEU A 221 -6.28 -13.60 14.62
N THR A 222 -7.29 -14.27 14.04
CA THR A 222 -7.90 -15.45 14.62
C THR A 222 -7.45 -16.72 13.90
N ASP A 223 -7.66 -17.87 14.53
CA ASP A 223 -7.39 -19.17 13.88
C ASP A 223 -8.49 -19.60 12.90
N THR A 224 -9.57 -18.84 12.79
CA THR A 224 -10.69 -19.16 11.91
C THR A 224 -10.34 -18.88 10.45
N PRO A 225 -10.25 -19.89 9.57
CA PRO A 225 -10.02 -19.68 8.16
C PRO A 225 -11.30 -19.21 7.45
N PHE A 226 -11.13 -18.57 6.31
CA PHE A 226 -12.23 -18.34 5.36
C PHE A 226 -11.81 -18.73 3.94
N LYS A 227 -12.79 -19.13 3.13
CA LYS A 227 -12.54 -19.43 1.71
C LYS A 227 -12.25 -18.13 0.96
N PRO A 228 -11.22 -18.09 0.11
CA PRO A 228 -10.98 -16.95 -0.77
C PRO A 228 -12.26 -16.59 -1.54
N VAL A 229 -12.52 -15.31 -1.66
CA VAL A 229 -13.66 -14.78 -2.44
C VAL A 229 -13.18 -14.69 -3.89
N THR A 230 -13.40 -15.77 -4.66
CA THR A 230 -12.87 -15.93 -6.02
C THR A 230 -13.52 -15.00 -7.05
N ASP A 231 -14.71 -14.48 -6.75
CA ASP A 231 -15.48 -13.57 -7.59
C ASP A 231 -15.28 -12.09 -7.20
N TYR A 232 -14.40 -11.80 -6.26
CA TYR A 232 -14.10 -10.44 -5.84
C TYR A 232 -13.23 -9.72 -6.87
N ASP A 233 -13.80 -8.70 -7.49
CA ASP A 233 -13.13 -7.84 -8.45
C ASP A 233 -13.14 -6.39 -7.93
N PHE A 234 -11.96 -5.90 -7.51
CA PHE A 234 -11.82 -4.56 -6.95
C PHE A 234 -12.27 -3.46 -7.92
N ASP A 235 -11.92 -3.59 -9.19
CA ASP A 235 -12.25 -2.58 -10.20
C ASP A 235 -13.74 -2.51 -10.46
N LYS A 236 -14.42 -3.65 -10.51
CA LYS A 236 -15.89 -3.69 -10.62
C LYS A 236 -16.57 -3.11 -9.40
N VAL A 237 -16.01 -3.31 -8.20
CA VAL A 237 -16.59 -2.78 -6.95
C VAL A 237 -16.32 -1.28 -6.84
N PHE A 238 -15.10 -0.81 -7.02
CA PHE A 238 -14.71 0.57 -6.69
C PHE A 238 -14.52 1.48 -7.89
N ASN A 239 -14.01 1.00 -9.02
CA ASN A 239 -13.65 1.83 -10.16
C ASN A 239 -14.71 1.87 -11.27
N LYS A 240 -15.82 1.14 -11.12
CA LYS A 240 -16.91 1.15 -12.09
C LYS A 240 -17.79 2.40 -12.01
N HIS A 241 -18.05 2.91 -10.80
CA HIS A 241 -18.92 4.04 -10.54
C HIS A 241 -18.27 5.03 -9.60
N PHE A 242 -18.59 6.31 -9.77
CA PHE A 242 -18.07 7.38 -8.93
C PHE A 242 -18.46 7.20 -7.47
N GLY A 243 -17.50 7.36 -6.58
CA GLY A 243 -17.63 7.28 -5.13
C GLY A 243 -17.11 5.97 -4.53
N VAL A 244 -16.37 6.11 -3.44
CA VAL A 244 -15.83 5.02 -2.61
C VAL A 244 -16.92 4.42 -1.71
N ILE A 245 -17.83 5.26 -1.19
CA ILE A 245 -18.97 4.80 -0.39
C ILE A 245 -19.98 4.12 -1.32
N LYS A 246 -20.27 2.85 -1.07
CA LYS A 246 -21.15 2.05 -1.92
C LYS A 246 -22.58 2.11 -1.45
N GLY A 247 -23.47 2.46 -2.36
CA GLY A 247 -24.90 2.54 -2.18
C GLY A 247 -25.66 2.16 -3.45
N LYS A 248 -26.93 2.52 -3.52
CA LYS A 248 -27.72 2.35 -4.73
C LYS A 248 -27.18 3.25 -5.85
N THR A 249 -27.05 2.70 -7.03
CA THR A 249 -26.57 3.45 -8.21
C THR A 249 -27.59 4.49 -8.67
N PHE A 250 -27.11 5.66 -9.07
CA PHE A 250 -27.91 6.72 -9.67
C PHE A 250 -27.12 7.48 -10.75
N LYS A 251 -27.84 8.12 -11.68
CA LYS A 251 -27.23 8.95 -12.74
C LYS A 251 -27.07 10.37 -12.25
N VAL A 252 -25.87 10.91 -12.43
CA VAL A 252 -25.52 12.30 -12.16
C VAL A 252 -25.46 13.05 -13.49
N LYS A 253 -25.98 14.27 -13.50
CA LYS A 253 -25.75 15.26 -14.56
C LYS A 253 -25.40 16.59 -13.94
N ALA A 254 -24.37 17.23 -14.45
CA ALA A 254 -23.92 18.55 -14.03
C ALA A 254 -23.57 19.40 -15.26
N GLU A 255 -23.76 20.69 -15.16
CA GLU A 255 -23.34 21.68 -16.12
C GLU A 255 -22.18 22.47 -15.52
N LEU A 256 -21.09 22.60 -16.27
CA LEU A 256 -19.84 23.23 -15.81
C LEU A 256 -19.39 24.30 -16.82
N TRP A 257 -18.72 25.33 -16.32
CA TRP A 257 -18.16 26.40 -17.15
C TRP A 257 -16.84 26.93 -16.61
N GLY A 258 -16.16 27.74 -17.40
CA GLY A 258 -14.88 28.32 -17.03
C GLY A 258 -13.84 27.27 -16.67
N TRP A 259 -13.11 27.50 -15.58
CA TRP A 259 -12.05 26.60 -15.13
C TRP A 259 -12.56 25.18 -14.77
N ALA A 260 -13.78 25.10 -14.20
CA ALA A 260 -14.36 23.81 -13.82
C ALA A 260 -14.65 22.89 -15.02
N ALA A 261 -15.01 23.49 -16.16
CA ALA A 261 -15.21 22.73 -17.39
C ALA A 261 -13.89 22.12 -17.88
N ASN A 262 -12.81 22.90 -17.94
CA ASN A 262 -11.50 22.42 -18.36
C ASN A 262 -10.95 21.39 -17.38
N PHE A 263 -10.96 21.72 -16.09
CA PHE A 263 -10.50 20.82 -15.01
C PHE A 263 -11.17 19.44 -15.04
N THR A 264 -12.49 19.41 -15.31
CA THR A 264 -13.23 18.15 -15.38
C THR A 264 -13.03 17.42 -16.71
N ALA A 265 -12.85 18.14 -17.80
CA ALA A 265 -12.59 17.54 -19.12
C ALA A 265 -11.24 16.81 -19.18
N GLU A 266 -10.25 17.27 -18.45
CA GLU A 266 -8.92 16.65 -18.34
C GLU A 266 -8.93 15.36 -17.50
N ARG A 267 -10.02 15.07 -16.78
CA ARG A 267 -10.11 13.97 -15.82
C ARG A 267 -11.23 13.03 -16.17
N LYS A 268 -10.94 11.74 -16.09
CA LYS A 268 -11.97 10.71 -16.19
C LYS A 268 -12.41 10.32 -14.78
N LEU A 269 -13.58 10.79 -14.35
CA LEU A 269 -14.12 10.50 -13.02
C LEU A 269 -14.45 9.01 -12.84
N ASN A 270 -14.98 8.39 -13.91
CA ASN A 270 -15.28 6.95 -13.97
C ASN A 270 -15.50 6.49 -15.42
N PRO A 271 -15.53 5.17 -15.69
CA PRO A 271 -15.57 4.65 -17.07
C PRO A 271 -16.75 5.10 -17.91
N ASP A 272 -17.92 5.35 -17.32
CA ASP A 272 -19.15 5.74 -18.03
C ASP A 272 -19.35 7.27 -18.13
N GLN A 273 -18.31 8.06 -17.82
CA GLN A 273 -18.38 9.51 -17.97
C GLN A 273 -18.66 9.92 -19.41
N THR A 274 -19.62 10.82 -19.55
CA THR A 274 -19.92 11.49 -20.82
C THR A 274 -19.73 12.99 -20.70
N ILE A 275 -19.16 13.63 -21.71
CA ILE A 275 -18.99 15.08 -21.79
C ILE A 275 -19.62 15.57 -23.08
N ARG A 276 -20.55 16.51 -22.96
CA ARG A 276 -21.21 17.16 -24.09
C ARG A 276 -20.89 18.65 -24.07
N GLN A 277 -20.23 19.14 -25.08
CA GLN A 277 -19.98 20.56 -25.22
C GLN A 277 -21.24 21.31 -25.68
N LYS A 278 -21.47 22.48 -25.12
CA LYS A 278 -22.52 23.41 -25.52
C LYS A 278 -21.96 24.59 -26.33
N LYS A 279 -22.81 25.24 -27.12
CA LYS A 279 -22.41 26.36 -28.01
C LYS A 279 -21.84 27.57 -27.25
N ASP A 280 -22.22 27.73 -25.98
CA ASP A 280 -21.79 28.82 -25.10
C ASP A 280 -20.49 28.54 -24.31
N GLY A 281 -19.78 27.48 -24.67
CA GLY A 281 -18.53 27.09 -24.02
C GLY A 281 -18.71 26.29 -22.73
N ARG A 282 -19.95 26.06 -22.28
CA ARG A 282 -20.23 25.16 -21.16
C ARG A 282 -20.12 23.71 -21.58
N ILE A 283 -19.93 22.84 -20.59
CA ILE A 283 -20.03 21.39 -20.78
C ILE A 283 -21.12 20.81 -19.90
N GLU A 284 -21.80 19.79 -20.41
CA GLU A 284 -22.65 18.91 -19.62
C GLU A 284 -21.90 17.61 -19.38
N VAL A 285 -21.72 17.26 -18.11
CA VAL A 285 -21.05 16.03 -17.66
C VAL A 285 -22.10 15.08 -17.10
N GLY A 286 -22.07 13.84 -17.58
CA GLY A 286 -22.92 12.76 -17.07
C GLY A 286 -22.10 11.57 -16.62
N PHE A 287 -22.47 10.95 -15.49
CA PHE A 287 -21.83 9.73 -14.99
C PHE A 287 -22.74 8.99 -14.00
N THR A 288 -22.38 7.76 -13.65
CA THR A 288 -23.06 6.99 -12.61
C THR A 288 -22.30 7.07 -11.28
N SER A 289 -23.01 7.32 -10.19
CA SER A 289 -22.47 7.31 -8.84
C SER A 289 -23.19 6.31 -7.95
N THR A 290 -22.52 5.94 -6.85
CA THR A 290 -23.06 5.17 -5.73
C THR A 290 -23.08 5.96 -4.43
N SER A 291 -22.56 7.19 -4.43
CA SER A 291 -22.34 7.99 -3.24
C SER A 291 -22.87 9.42 -3.40
N GLU A 292 -24.00 9.70 -2.77
CA GLU A 292 -24.55 11.06 -2.74
C GLU A 292 -23.60 12.06 -2.05
N PRO A 293 -22.98 11.75 -0.86
CA PRO A 293 -22.10 12.69 -0.20
C PRO A 293 -20.87 13.08 -1.04
N GLU A 294 -20.33 12.13 -1.81
CA GLU A 294 -19.14 12.42 -2.64
C GLU A 294 -19.51 13.23 -3.89
N VAL A 295 -20.71 13.03 -4.46
CA VAL A 295 -21.22 13.90 -5.53
C VAL A 295 -21.46 15.32 -5.01
N MET A 296 -22.01 15.46 -3.79
CA MET A 296 -22.19 16.76 -3.14
C MET A 296 -20.82 17.46 -2.93
N ALA A 297 -19.85 16.74 -2.35
CA ALA A 297 -18.51 17.28 -2.12
C ALA A 297 -17.83 17.68 -3.44
N TRP A 298 -17.95 16.87 -4.49
CA TRP A 298 -17.41 17.17 -5.82
C TRP A 298 -18.01 18.43 -6.41
N ILE A 299 -19.35 18.56 -6.42
CA ILE A 299 -20.01 19.74 -7.02
C ILE A 299 -19.71 21.02 -6.21
N LEU A 300 -19.67 20.93 -4.88
CA LEU A 300 -19.34 22.04 -4.00
C LEU A 300 -17.89 22.50 -4.19
N SER A 301 -16.95 21.57 -4.46
CA SER A 301 -15.54 21.91 -4.71
C SER A 301 -15.33 22.74 -5.99
N LEU A 302 -16.28 22.73 -6.91
CA LEU A 302 -16.24 23.50 -8.17
C LEU A 302 -16.81 24.91 -8.01
N GLY A 303 -17.36 25.23 -6.84
CA GLY A 303 -17.89 26.54 -6.49
C GLY A 303 -18.98 27.02 -7.44
N SER A 304 -18.94 28.32 -7.78
CA SER A 304 -19.92 28.97 -8.67
C SER A 304 -19.77 28.59 -10.15
N SER A 305 -18.77 27.77 -10.51
CA SER A 305 -18.52 27.33 -11.89
C SER A 305 -19.21 26.00 -12.24
N ALA A 306 -20.13 25.53 -11.40
CA ALA A 306 -20.84 24.27 -11.57
C ALA A 306 -22.30 24.36 -11.15
N ARG A 307 -23.13 23.57 -11.81
CA ARG A 307 -24.55 23.39 -11.45
C ARG A 307 -24.93 21.91 -11.56
N LEU A 308 -25.41 21.34 -10.46
CA LEU A 308 -25.98 19.99 -10.48
C LEU A 308 -27.38 20.05 -11.17
N LEU A 309 -27.61 19.15 -12.13
CA LEU A 309 -28.87 19.07 -12.87
C LEU A 309 -29.69 17.85 -12.47
N ALA A 310 -29.04 16.75 -12.12
CA ALA A 310 -29.70 15.50 -11.72
C ALA A 310 -28.83 14.68 -10.76
N PRO A 311 -29.46 13.90 -9.84
CA PRO A 311 -30.90 13.70 -9.67
C PRO A 311 -31.57 14.88 -8.94
N LYS A 312 -32.84 15.12 -9.16
CA LYS A 312 -33.58 16.27 -8.58
C LYS A 312 -33.51 16.31 -7.05
N ALA A 313 -33.65 15.16 -6.38
CA ALA A 313 -33.55 15.08 -4.92
C ALA A 313 -32.19 15.60 -4.41
N LEU A 314 -31.09 15.28 -5.11
CA LEU A 314 -29.77 15.75 -4.71
C LEU A 314 -29.56 17.25 -5.02
N VAL A 315 -30.24 17.75 -6.07
CA VAL A 315 -30.24 19.20 -6.36
C VAL A 315 -30.93 19.98 -5.22
N GLU A 316 -32.05 19.50 -4.71
CA GLU A 316 -32.75 20.17 -3.59
C GLU A 316 -31.92 20.10 -2.29
N ARG A 317 -31.29 18.96 -1.99
CA ARG A 317 -30.35 18.86 -0.86
C ARG A 317 -29.18 19.84 -1.00
N LEU A 318 -28.60 19.97 -2.20
CA LEU A 318 -27.53 20.92 -2.48
C LEU A 318 -27.96 22.37 -2.22
N LYS A 319 -29.18 22.76 -2.62
CA LYS A 319 -29.70 24.08 -2.36
C LYS A 319 -29.84 24.35 -0.86
N THR A 320 -30.34 23.38 -0.09
CA THR A 320 -30.42 23.48 1.36
C THR A 320 -29.07 23.67 2.00
N GLU A 321 -28.08 22.81 1.65
CA GLU A 321 -26.71 22.88 2.15
C GLU A 321 -26.05 24.23 1.85
N LEU A 322 -26.23 24.76 0.62
CA LEU A 322 -25.71 26.08 0.24
C LEU A 322 -26.38 27.21 1.04
N SER A 323 -27.70 27.10 1.27
CA SER A 323 -28.43 28.10 2.08
C SER A 323 -27.97 28.10 3.53
N GLU A 324 -27.79 26.91 4.13
CA GLU A 324 -27.27 26.77 5.48
C GLU A 324 -25.82 27.28 5.57
N ALA A 325 -24.98 26.95 4.58
CA ALA A 325 -23.62 27.46 4.52
C ALA A 325 -23.57 28.99 4.48
N VAL A 326 -24.40 29.63 3.66
CA VAL A 326 -24.49 31.11 3.59
C VAL A 326 -24.95 31.69 4.93
N ASN A 327 -25.86 31.04 5.64
CA ASN A 327 -26.35 31.52 6.94
C ASN A 327 -25.26 31.51 8.03
N ASN A 328 -24.27 30.65 7.93
CA ASN A 328 -23.12 30.62 8.85
C ASN A 328 -22.19 31.85 8.72
N TYR A 329 -22.37 32.67 7.67
CA TYR A 329 -21.59 33.91 7.42
C TYR A 329 -22.40 35.20 7.66
N LYS A 330 -23.65 35.09 8.13
CA LYS A 330 -24.47 36.22 8.55
C LYS A 330 -24.35 36.45 10.04
#